data_1273bf4e57b6898afe986a3b82b2a2a4
#
_entry.id   1273bf4e57b6898afe986a3b82b2a2a4
#
_cell.length_a   1.000
_cell.length_b   1.000
_cell.length_c   1.000
_cell.angle_alpha   90.00
_cell.angle_beta   90.00
_cell.angle_gamma   90.00
#
_symmetry.space_group_name_H-M   'P 1'
#
loop_
_entity.id
_entity.type
_entity.pdbx_description
1 polymer ?
#
loop_
_entity_poly.entity_id
_entity_poly.type
_entity_poly.pdbx_seq_one_letter_code
_entity_poly.pdbx_strand_id
1 'polypeptide(L)'
;MESAEKPWQASYRECCNSVSDRIKKAGYKVGIYCNLDWYNNVLTDALKKYDCWIARYPASDNGSVQERLRPNVGVGWQYSSKGKVSGINGNVDMDVFYTDYRTEQKGEVTVAKTKLQKFTELGDYYANNGGNKPYLEKRTNAYLDDFQKNAGYNNYTKFARDVNSWGQPGCQGQPWCAEYQFWKLAKVLGITKALQIMGGGFYNCVSITNWAKKNGTWHSTPKDGALVIFRDGSHIGSVRSYSNTYI
;
A
#
# COMPACT_ATOMS: atom_id res chain seq x y z
N MET A 1 -14.70 15.20 42.64
CA MET A 1 -13.92 14.02 43.14
C MET A 1 -13.80 13.08 41.96
N GLU A 2 -12.59 12.95 41.38
CA GLU A 2 -12.34 11.89 40.39
C GLU A 2 -12.43 10.53 41.13
N SER A 3 -13.28 9.65 40.64
CA SER A 3 -13.32 8.28 41.15
C SER A 3 -12.02 7.57 40.82
N ALA A 4 -11.36 6.98 41.83
CA ALA A 4 -10.11 6.24 41.58
C ALA A 4 -10.33 5.14 40.54
N GLU A 5 -9.40 5.06 39.59
CA GLU A 5 -9.39 4.04 38.52
C GLU A 5 -9.33 2.64 39.11
N LYS A 6 -10.25 1.75 38.70
CA LYS A 6 -10.24 0.36 39.17
C LYS A 6 -9.10 -0.42 38.52
N PRO A 7 -8.51 -1.45 39.17
CA PRO A 7 -7.36 -2.19 38.63
C PRO A 7 -7.56 -2.75 37.22
N TRP A 8 -8.74 -3.25 36.88
CA TRP A 8 -9.06 -3.77 35.55
C TRP A 8 -9.16 -2.64 34.51
N GLN A 9 -9.54 -1.42 34.88
CA GLN A 9 -9.54 -0.26 33.99
C GLN A 9 -8.12 0.18 33.65
N ALA A 10 -7.19 0.10 34.60
CA ALA A 10 -5.78 0.37 34.38
C ALA A 10 -5.17 -0.61 33.36
N SER A 11 -5.41 -1.91 33.55
CA SER A 11 -4.95 -2.95 32.63
C SER A 11 -5.54 -2.77 31.20
N TYR A 12 -6.83 -2.46 31.11
CA TYR A 12 -7.50 -2.17 29.84
C TYR A 12 -6.90 -0.94 29.15
N ARG A 13 -6.67 0.14 29.90
CA ARG A 13 -6.03 1.37 29.39
C ARG A 13 -4.62 1.11 28.86
N GLU A 14 -3.82 0.34 29.58
CA GLU A 14 -2.45 -0.02 29.14
C GLU A 14 -2.46 -0.81 27.85
N CYS A 15 -3.35 -1.79 27.73
CA CYS A 15 -3.54 -2.56 26.50
C CYS A 15 -3.95 -1.66 25.32
N CYS A 16 -4.96 -0.80 25.50
CA CYS A 16 -5.41 0.14 24.49
C CYS A 16 -4.31 1.10 24.05
N ASN A 17 -3.53 1.65 25.00
CA ASN A 17 -2.43 2.54 24.68
C ASN A 17 -1.32 1.83 23.89
N SER A 18 -0.94 0.61 24.29
CA SER A 18 0.08 -0.18 23.59
C SER A 18 -0.32 -0.46 22.12
N VAL A 19 -1.57 -0.85 21.90
CA VAL A 19 -2.10 -1.08 20.54
C VAL A 19 -2.15 0.24 19.76
N SER A 20 -2.67 1.30 20.37
CA SER A 20 -2.79 2.63 19.77
C SER A 20 -1.44 3.19 19.33
N ASP A 21 -0.41 3.05 20.17
CA ASP A 21 0.94 3.52 19.86
C ASP A 21 1.56 2.78 18.66
N ARG A 22 1.30 1.49 18.55
CA ARG A 22 1.76 0.70 17.40
C ARG A 22 1.06 1.13 16.11
N ILE A 23 -0.26 1.38 16.17
CA ILE A 23 -1.06 1.85 15.03
C ILE A 23 -0.59 3.25 14.60
N LYS A 24 -0.39 4.17 15.57
CA LYS A 24 0.14 5.52 15.30
C LYS A 24 1.54 5.49 14.69
N LYS A 25 2.44 4.64 15.20
CA LYS A 25 3.78 4.44 14.62
C LYS A 25 3.73 3.90 13.19
N ALA A 26 2.68 3.18 12.84
CA ALA A 26 2.43 2.74 11.46
C ALA A 26 1.80 3.83 10.58
N GLY A 27 1.57 5.05 11.10
CA GLY A 27 1.04 6.18 10.35
C GLY A 27 -0.49 6.25 10.27
N TYR A 28 -1.20 5.49 11.10
CA TYR A 28 -2.67 5.50 11.10
C TYR A 28 -3.23 6.37 12.23
N LYS A 29 -4.39 6.97 12.00
CA LYS A 29 -5.23 7.52 13.07
C LYS A 29 -5.82 6.39 13.91
N VAL A 30 -6.01 6.67 15.18
CA VAL A 30 -6.58 5.72 16.14
C VAL A 30 -7.85 6.30 16.72
N GLY A 31 -8.91 5.51 16.69
CA GLY A 31 -10.15 5.76 17.38
C GLY A 31 -10.55 4.58 18.26
N ILE A 32 -11.48 4.80 19.16
CA ILE A 32 -12.05 3.78 20.03
C ILE A 32 -13.51 3.58 19.66
N TYR A 33 -13.86 2.34 19.29
CA TYR A 33 -15.24 1.95 19.11
C TYR A 33 -15.78 1.32 20.41
N CYS A 34 -16.91 1.84 20.90
CA CYS A 34 -17.62 1.27 22.05
C CYS A 34 -19.09 1.69 22.04
N ASN A 35 -19.92 1.01 22.83
CA ASN A 35 -21.27 1.49 23.08
C ASN A 35 -21.29 2.66 24.10
N LEU A 36 -22.41 3.37 24.18
CA LEU A 36 -22.53 4.53 25.05
C LEU A 36 -22.36 4.20 26.53
N ASP A 37 -22.77 3.01 26.98
CA ASP A 37 -22.58 2.58 28.36
C ASP A 37 -21.09 2.40 28.68
N TRP A 38 -20.34 1.75 27.82
CA TRP A 38 -18.88 1.63 27.94
C TRP A 38 -18.18 2.98 27.94
N TYR A 39 -18.59 3.88 27.07
CA TYR A 39 -18.04 5.23 27.04
C TYR A 39 -18.23 5.93 28.38
N ASN A 40 -19.43 5.84 28.98
CA ASN A 40 -19.75 6.53 30.22
C ASN A 40 -19.11 5.87 31.46
N ASN A 41 -19.09 4.54 31.51
CA ASN A 41 -18.85 3.79 32.75
C ASN A 41 -17.54 2.99 32.77
N VAL A 42 -16.92 2.74 31.59
CA VAL A 42 -15.73 1.90 31.45
C VAL A 42 -14.52 2.68 30.99
N LEU A 43 -14.67 3.53 29.97
CA LEU A 43 -13.54 4.30 29.45
C LEU A 43 -13.06 5.33 30.46
N THR A 44 -11.77 5.33 30.73
CA THR A 44 -11.10 6.36 31.52
C THR A 44 -10.97 7.66 30.74
N ASP A 45 -10.75 8.80 31.39
CA ASP A 45 -10.56 10.09 30.74
C ASP A 45 -9.34 10.07 29.81
N ALA A 46 -8.33 9.28 30.13
CA ALA A 46 -7.17 9.08 29.26
C ALA A 46 -7.53 8.43 27.92
N LEU A 47 -8.50 7.52 27.89
CA LEU A 47 -9.00 6.87 26.68
C LEU A 47 -10.04 7.73 25.93
N LYS A 48 -10.84 8.52 26.65
CA LYS A 48 -11.80 9.46 26.04
C LYS A 48 -11.15 10.61 25.27
N LYS A 49 -9.82 10.75 25.35
CA LYS A 49 -9.04 11.67 24.49
C LYS A 49 -8.88 11.19 23.06
N TYR A 50 -9.09 9.92 22.79
CA TYR A 50 -9.14 9.40 21.43
C TYR A 50 -10.47 9.73 20.75
N ASP A 51 -10.48 9.76 19.44
CA ASP A 51 -11.71 9.82 18.66
C ASP A 51 -12.58 8.60 19.00
N CYS A 52 -13.76 8.82 19.57
CA CYS A 52 -14.67 7.74 19.96
C CYS A 52 -15.81 7.60 18.95
N TRP A 53 -15.99 6.39 18.44
CA TRP A 53 -17.11 5.99 17.61
C TRP A 53 -18.10 5.21 18.48
N ILE A 54 -19.28 5.79 18.68
CA ILE A 54 -20.22 5.34 19.71
C ILE A 54 -21.35 4.54 19.09
N ALA A 55 -21.53 3.30 19.52
CA ALA A 55 -22.71 2.51 19.18
C ALA A 55 -23.85 2.80 20.17
N ARG A 56 -25.03 3.15 19.63
CA ARG A 56 -26.27 3.28 20.38
C ARG A 56 -27.46 3.01 19.47
N TYR A 57 -28.10 1.89 19.69
CA TYR A 57 -29.24 1.44 18.90
C TYR A 57 -30.58 1.67 19.60
N PRO A 58 -31.68 1.83 18.84
CA PRO A 58 -33.02 1.80 19.44
C PRO A 58 -33.38 0.37 19.87
N ALA A 59 -34.25 0.25 20.87
CA ALA A 59 -34.77 -1.05 21.30
C ALA A 59 -35.48 -1.81 20.16
N SER A 60 -36.14 -1.09 19.27
CA SER A 60 -36.72 -1.63 18.03
C SER A 60 -35.91 -1.10 16.84
N ASP A 61 -34.74 -1.70 16.59
CA ASP A 61 -33.86 -1.36 15.49
C ASP A 61 -34.47 -1.84 14.16
N ASN A 62 -34.77 -0.90 13.27
CA ASN A 62 -35.33 -1.11 11.93
C ASN A 62 -34.43 -0.58 10.81
N GLY A 63 -33.20 -0.23 11.10
CA GLY A 63 -32.27 0.32 10.11
C GLY A 63 -32.35 1.83 9.92
N SER A 64 -33.31 2.50 10.54
CA SER A 64 -33.53 3.95 10.35
C SER A 64 -32.93 4.76 11.50
N VAL A 65 -32.42 5.94 11.18
CA VAL A 65 -31.90 6.90 12.16
C VAL A 65 -33.03 7.37 13.09
N GLN A 66 -32.77 7.36 14.41
CA GLN A 66 -33.62 7.92 15.43
C GLN A 66 -32.86 9.02 16.19
N GLU A 67 -32.91 10.24 15.70
CA GLU A 67 -32.12 11.40 16.17
C GLU A 67 -32.16 11.63 17.68
N ARG A 68 -33.27 11.31 18.35
CA ARG A 68 -33.41 11.39 19.83
C ARG A 68 -32.40 10.50 20.60
N LEU A 69 -31.82 9.52 19.91
CA LEU A 69 -30.83 8.59 20.49
C LEU A 69 -29.40 9.00 20.17
N ARG A 70 -29.21 10.04 19.37
CA ARG A 70 -27.87 10.50 19.01
C ARG A 70 -27.07 10.84 20.27
N PRO A 71 -25.88 10.21 20.45
CA PRO A 71 -24.98 10.58 21.54
C PRO A 71 -24.49 12.03 21.36
N ASN A 72 -24.33 12.74 22.46
CA ASN A 72 -23.71 14.07 22.49
C ASN A 72 -22.18 13.98 22.68
N VAL A 73 -21.59 12.81 22.47
CA VAL A 73 -20.17 12.51 22.60
C VAL A 73 -19.69 11.69 21.41
N GLY A 74 -18.37 11.69 21.20
CA GLY A 74 -17.74 10.94 20.12
C GLY A 74 -17.74 11.70 18.79
N VAL A 75 -17.04 11.13 17.79
CA VAL A 75 -16.85 11.66 16.45
C VAL A 75 -17.75 11.00 15.41
N GLY A 76 -18.41 9.91 15.81
CA GLY A 76 -19.35 9.16 14.99
C GLY A 76 -20.33 8.36 15.84
N TRP A 77 -21.44 8.03 15.25
CA TRP A 77 -22.53 7.27 15.84
C TRP A 77 -22.93 6.10 14.94
N GLN A 78 -22.76 4.87 15.43
CA GLN A 78 -23.38 3.70 14.83
C GLN A 78 -24.80 3.59 15.40
N TYR A 79 -25.79 3.84 14.55
CA TYR A 79 -27.18 4.01 14.98
C TYR A 79 -28.05 2.78 14.74
N SER A 80 -27.57 1.82 13.95
CA SER A 80 -28.31 0.61 13.62
C SER A 80 -27.37 -0.50 13.22
N SER A 81 -27.77 -1.76 13.48
CA SER A 81 -27.17 -2.99 12.95
C SER A 81 -28.11 -3.70 11.98
N LYS A 82 -29.18 -3.05 11.51
CA LYS A 82 -30.21 -3.63 10.64
C LYS A 82 -30.46 -2.82 9.37
N GLY A 83 -29.47 -2.04 8.94
CA GLY A 83 -29.53 -1.32 7.69
C GLY A 83 -29.64 -2.25 6.47
N LYS A 84 -30.13 -1.70 5.37
CA LYS A 84 -30.20 -2.37 4.07
C LYS A 84 -29.52 -1.53 3.00
N VAL A 85 -28.60 -2.14 2.26
CA VAL A 85 -27.89 -1.50 1.16
C VAL A 85 -28.11 -2.32 -0.10
N SER A 86 -28.46 -1.65 -1.19
CA SER A 86 -28.69 -2.33 -2.48
C SER A 86 -27.40 -3.06 -2.91
N GLY A 87 -27.55 -4.31 -3.32
CA GLY A 87 -26.42 -5.18 -3.72
C GLY A 87 -25.77 -5.95 -2.56
N ILE A 88 -26.17 -5.71 -1.29
CA ILE A 88 -25.71 -6.49 -0.15
C ILE A 88 -26.85 -7.34 0.39
N ASN A 89 -26.61 -8.66 0.46
CA ASN A 89 -27.59 -9.59 1.04
C ASN A 89 -27.38 -9.67 2.56
N GLY A 90 -28.43 -9.35 3.31
CA GLY A 90 -28.39 -9.33 4.79
C GLY A 90 -28.55 -7.92 5.37
N ASN A 91 -28.19 -7.79 6.65
CA ASN A 91 -28.16 -6.51 7.36
C ASN A 91 -26.74 -5.94 7.34
N VAL A 92 -26.65 -4.63 7.42
CA VAL A 92 -25.39 -3.89 7.55
C VAL A 92 -25.50 -2.90 8.69
N ASP A 93 -24.37 -2.59 9.31
CA ASP A 93 -24.28 -1.53 10.28
C ASP A 93 -24.41 -0.18 9.57
N MET A 94 -25.08 0.76 10.23
CA MET A 94 -25.34 2.09 9.70
C MET A 94 -24.79 3.15 10.64
N ASP A 95 -24.05 4.09 10.04
CA ASP A 95 -23.24 5.05 10.76
C ASP A 95 -23.43 6.47 10.26
N VAL A 96 -23.20 7.43 11.15
CA VAL A 96 -23.02 8.85 10.83
C VAL A 96 -21.73 9.32 11.49
N PHE A 97 -20.82 9.85 10.70
CA PHE A 97 -19.60 10.51 11.22
C PHE A 97 -19.76 12.02 11.15
N TYR A 98 -19.34 12.72 12.20
CA TYR A 98 -19.39 14.17 12.35
C TYR A 98 -18.08 14.83 11.91
N THR A 99 -17.00 14.05 11.87
CA THR A 99 -15.66 14.49 11.46
C THR A 99 -15.39 13.99 10.06
N ASP A 100 -15.01 14.89 9.16
CA ASP A 100 -14.55 14.51 7.81
C ASP A 100 -13.04 14.26 7.84
N TYR A 101 -12.67 13.02 8.01
CA TYR A 101 -11.27 12.60 8.00
C TYR A 101 -10.57 12.76 6.65
N ARG A 102 -11.30 12.99 5.56
CA ARG A 102 -10.71 13.26 4.25
C ARG A 102 -10.04 14.64 4.20
N THR A 103 -10.56 15.62 4.94
CA THR A 103 -10.03 16.98 4.99
C THR A 103 -8.84 17.12 5.93
N GLU A 104 -8.73 16.27 6.93
CA GLU A 104 -7.62 16.28 7.90
C GLU A 104 -6.35 15.59 7.38
N GLN A 105 -6.44 14.84 6.28
CA GLN A 105 -5.29 14.19 5.64
C GLN A 105 -4.36 15.16 4.86
N LYS A 106 -4.41 16.47 5.12
CA LYS A 106 -3.40 17.43 4.61
C LYS A 106 -2.08 17.41 5.40
N GLY A 107 -1.95 16.61 6.44
CA GLY A 107 -0.66 16.15 6.93
C GLY A 107 -0.48 14.74 6.35
N GLU A 108 0.52 14.55 5.50
CA GLU A 108 0.88 13.25 4.90
C GLU A 108 0.89 12.16 5.97
N VAL A 109 -0.21 11.41 6.11
CA VAL A 109 -0.14 10.07 6.66
C VAL A 109 0.53 9.25 5.56
N THR A 110 1.84 9.19 5.59
CA THR A 110 2.59 8.24 4.79
C THR A 110 2.28 6.85 5.34
N VAL A 111 1.15 6.29 4.93
CA VAL A 111 0.95 4.84 5.01
C VAL A 111 2.17 4.25 4.32
N ALA A 112 2.98 3.50 5.08
CA ALA A 112 4.19 2.92 4.53
C ALA A 112 3.79 2.07 3.32
N LYS A 113 4.07 2.58 2.11
CA LYS A 113 3.69 1.95 0.86
C LYS A 113 4.12 0.48 0.87
N THR A 114 3.22 -0.40 0.49
CA THR A 114 3.56 -1.82 0.32
C THR A 114 4.70 -1.96 -0.69
N LYS A 115 5.41 -3.07 -0.65
CA LYS A 115 6.47 -3.36 -1.63
C LYS A 115 5.91 -3.39 -3.05
N LEU A 116 4.68 -3.87 -3.24
CA LEU A 116 3.99 -3.86 -4.52
C LEU A 116 3.72 -2.42 -5.00
N GLN A 117 3.17 -1.58 -4.15
CA GLN A 117 2.94 -0.16 -4.48
C GLN A 117 4.24 0.55 -4.86
N LYS A 118 5.32 0.37 -4.07
CA LYS A 118 6.64 0.95 -4.39
C LYS A 118 7.17 0.48 -5.72
N PHE A 119 7.01 -0.80 -6.05
CA PHE A 119 7.47 -1.39 -7.31
C PHE A 119 6.70 -0.83 -8.51
N THR A 120 5.38 -0.71 -8.39
CA THR A 120 4.50 -0.17 -9.43
C THR A 120 4.76 1.32 -9.66
N GLU A 121 4.80 2.11 -8.58
CA GLU A 121 5.07 3.56 -8.66
C GLU A 121 6.45 3.87 -9.24
N LEU A 122 7.45 3.04 -8.92
CA LEU A 122 8.77 3.18 -9.52
C LEU A 122 8.73 2.93 -11.04
N GLY A 123 7.91 1.98 -11.49
CA GLY A 123 7.63 1.76 -12.90
C GLY A 123 6.95 2.96 -13.55
N ASP A 124 5.87 3.44 -12.96
CA ASP A 124 5.12 4.60 -13.44
C ASP A 124 5.99 5.87 -13.51
N TYR A 125 6.86 6.07 -12.52
CA TYR A 125 7.78 7.21 -12.49
C TYR A 125 8.71 7.25 -13.71
N TYR A 126 9.32 6.12 -14.08
CA TYR A 126 10.21 6.06 -15.26
C TYR A 126 9.45 6.00 -16.58
N ALA A 127 8.21 5.52 -16.58
CA ALA A 127 7.38 5.47 -17.78
C ALA A 127 6.80 6.83 -18.18
N ASN A 128 6.44 7.69 -17.22
CA ASN A 128 5.78 8.96 -17.52
C ASN A 128 6.19 10.15 -16.63
N ASN A 129 7.06 9.95 -15.62
CA ASN A 129 7.56 10.99 -14.73
C ASN A 129 6.45 11.93 -14.20
N GLY A 130 5.37 11.34 -13.66
CA GLY A 130 4.25 12.12 -13.12
C GLY A 130 3.44 12.90 -14.16
N GLY A 131 3.38 12.41 -15.40
CA GLY A 131 2.70 13.07 -16.53
C GLY A 131 3.64 13.85 -17.44
N ASN A 132 4.95 13.84 -17.16
CA ASN A 132 6.00 14.42 -18.01
C ASN A 132 6.53 13.37 -19.02
N LYS A 133 7.68 13.68 -19.63
CA LYS A 133 8.29 12.77 -20.60
C LYS A 133 8.90 11.54 -19.91
N PRO A 134 8.79 10.32 -20.52
CA PRO A 134 9.38 9.11 -19.99
C PRO A 134 10.90 9.20 -19.94
N TYR A 135 11.53 8.30 -19.16
CA TYR A 135 12.98 8.12 -19.21
C TYR A 135 13.37 7.52 -20.55
N LEU A 136 14.35 8.15 -21.21
CA LEU A 136 14.91 7.68 -22.48
C LEU A 136 16.35 7.21 -22.27
N GLU A 137 16.72 6.11 -22.90
CA GLU A 137 18.11 5.66 -22.97
C GLU A 137 19.02 6.71 -23.62
N LYS A 138 20.31 6.62 -23.38
CA LYS A 138 21.29 7.63 -23.79
C LYS A 138 22.21 7.14 -24.89
N ARG A 139 22.79 8.10 -25.61
CA ARG A 139 23.82 7.84 -26.63
C ARG A 139 25.15 7.41 -26.03
N THR A 140 25.43 7.86 -24.80
CA THR A 140 26.68 7.62 -24.08
C THR A 140 26.43 7.56 -22.58
N ASN A 141 27.45 7.30 -21.78
CA ASN A 141 27.41 7.35 -20.31
C ASN A 141 27.16 8.76 -19.72
N ALA A 142 26.96 9.78 -20.54
CA ALA A 142 26.68 11.13 -20.06
C ALA A 142 25.17 11.34 -19.80
N TYR A 143 24.87 12.09 -18.71
CA TYR A 143 23.51 12.50 -18.37
C TYR A 143 22.55 11.33 -18.06
N LEU A 144 23.05 10.23 -17.47
CA LEU A 144 22.27 9.03 -17.21
C LEU A 144 21.10 9.26 -16.23
N ASP A 145 21.16 10.26 -15.36
CA ASP A 145 20.08 10.58 -14.42
C ASP A 145 19.02 11.54 -14.98
N ASP A 146 19.32 12.22 -16.08
CA ASP A 146 18.37 13.08 -16.78
C ASP A 146 17.40 12.25 -17.63
N PHE A 147 16.12 12.62 -17.67
CA PHE A 147 15.11 11.86 -18.40
C PHE A 147 15.24 12.01 -19.93
N GLN A 148 15.64 13.18 -20.43
CA GLN A 148 15.59 13.52 -21.85
C GLN A 148 16.95 13.88 -22.43
N LYS A 149 17.86 14.46 -21.62
CA LYS A 149 19.15 14.94 -22.10
C LYS A 149 20.00 13.78 -22.62
N ASN A 150 20.71 13.99 -23.72
CA ASN A 150 21.52 12.98 -24.41
C ASN A 150 20.73 11.73 -24.83
N ALA A 151 19.42 11.86 -25.07
CA ALA A 151 18.59 10.74 -25.53
C ALA A 151 19.06 10.18 -26.86
N GLY A 152 18.99 8.88 -27.04
CA GLY A 152 19.38 8.17 -28.25
C GLY A 152 19.13 6.67 -28.09
N TYR A 153 19.58 5.87 -29.07
CA TYR A 153 19.27 4.43 -29.16
C TYR A 153 20.49 3.54 -28.92
N ASN A 154 21.41 3.95 -28.05
CA ASN A 154 22.65 3.21 -27.79
C ASN A 154 22.62 2.43 -26.47
N ASN A 155 21.45 2.29 -25.83
CA ASN A 155 21.23 1.47 -24.63
C ASN A 155 22.09 1.87 -23.41
N TYR A 156 22.55 3.11 -23.30
CA TYR A 156 23.19 3.59 -22.09
C TYR A 156 22.13 4.04 -21.11
N THR A 157 22.11 3.47 -19.91
CA THR A 157 21.08 3.76 -18.90
C THR A 157 21.66 3.96 -17.51
N LYS A 158 20.94 4.70 -16.68
CA LYS A 158 21.25 4.77 -15.25
C LYS A 158 21.05 3.40 -14.56
N PHE A 159 20.17 2.56 -15.10
CA PHE A 159 19.86 1.24 -14.52
C PHE A 159 21.08 0.33 -14.60
N ALA A 160 21.72 0.24 -15.74
CA ALA A 160 22.97 -0.48 -15.94
C ALA A 160 24.11 0.07 -15.08
N ARG A 161 24.26 1.40 -15.01
CA ARG A 161 25.24 2.04 -14.12
C ARG A 161 25.02 1.67 -12.65
N ASP A 162 23.79 1.79 -12.18
CA ASP A 162 23.45 1.53 -10.78
C ASP A 162 23.68 0.05 -10.44
N VAL A 163 23.22 -0.87 -11.30
CA VAL A 163 23.43 -2.31 -11.14
C VAL A 163 24.93 -2.65 -11.06
N ASN A 164 25.74 -2.05 -11.92
CA ASN A 164 27.19 -2.17 -11.88
C ASN A 164 27.77 -1.66 -10.55
N SER A 165 27.31 -0.52 -10.08
CA SER A 165 27.76 0.07 -8.81
C SER A 165 27.44 -0.80 -7.60
N TRP A 166 26.46 -1.72 -7.72
CA TRP A 166 26.11 -2.70 -6.68
C TRP A 166 26.93 -4.00 -6.76
N GLY A 167 27.93 -4.06 -7.61
CA GLY A 167 28.75 -5.25 -7.85
C GLY A 167 28.03 -6.36 -8.62
N GLN A 168 26.98 -6.00 -9.37
CA GLN A 168 26.25 -6.91 -10.25
C GLN A 168 26.60 -6.60 -11.72
N PRO A 169 26.48 -7.58 -12.64
CA PRO A 169 26.81 -7.36 -14.07
C PRO A 169 25.81 -6.42 -14.73
N GLY A 170 26.08 -5.13 -14.71
CA GLY A 170 25.34 -4.08 -15.44
C GLY A 170 25.89 -3.92 -16.84
N CYS A 171 25.03 -4.03 -17.84
CA CYS A 171 25.41 -4.12 -19.26
C CYS A 171 25.08 -2.83 -20.02
N GLN A 172 25.96 -1.84 -19.95
CA GLN A 172 25.82 -0.62 -20.77
C GLN A 172 25.95 -0.95 -22.27
N GLY A 173 25.15 -0.29 -23.09
CA GLY A 173 25.14 -0.50 -24.52
C GLY A 173 24.44 -1.78 -24.98
N GLN A 174 23.72 -2.46 -24.11
CA GLN A 174 22.95 -3.67 -24.38
C GLN A 174 21.44 -3.46 -24.08
N PRO A 175 20.54 -4.30 -24.65
CA PRO A 175 19.12 -4.23 -24.36
C PRO A 175 18.86 -4.28 -22.85
N TRP A 176 18.24 -3.27 -22.30
CA TRP A 176 18.15 -3.01 -20.86
C TRP A 176 16.80 -3.37 -20.20
N CYS A 177 15.86 -3.96 -20.96
CA CYS A 177 14.53 -4.29 -20.43
C CYS A 177 14.58 -5.21 -19.21
N ALA A 178 15.38 -6.25 -19.23
CA ALA A 178 15.53 -7.19 -18.14
C ALA A 178 16.28 -6.57 -16.95
N GLU A 179 17.32 -5.84 -17.22
CA GLU A 179 18.12 -5.13 -16.23
C GLU A 179 17.31 -4.06 -15.48
N TYR A 180 16.42 -3.35 -16.19
CA TYR A 180 15.48 -2.40 -15.56
C TYR A 180 14.54 -3.09 -14.57
N GLN A 181 14.02 -4.27 -14.90
CA GLN A 181 13.17 -5.02 -13.96
C GLN A 181 13.98 -5.47 -12.74
N PHE A 182 15.20 -5.94 -12.93
CA PHE A 182 16.09 -6.26 -11.82
C PHE A 182 16.39 -5.04 -10.95
N TRP A 183 16.71 -3.90 -11.55
CA TRP A 183 16.96 -2.64 -10.87
C TRP A 183 15.77 -2.23 -10.00
N LYS A 184 14.54 -2.30 -10.53
CA LYS A 184 13.31 -2.00 -9.76
C LYS A 184 13.14 -2.94 -8.57
N LEU A 185 13.29 -4.24 -8.80
CA LEU A 185 13.19 -5.24 -7.72
C LEU A 185 14.26 -5.01 -6.64
N ALA A 186 15.49 -4.75 -7.04
CA ALA A 186 16.59 -4.49 -6.10
C ALA A 186 16.36 -3.22 -5.27
N LYS A 187 15.82 -2.15 -5.87
CA LYS A 187 15.45 -0.91 -5.16
C LYS A 187 14.36 -1.16 -4.10
N VAL A 188 13.42 -2.06 -4.35
CA VAL A 188 12.26 -2.29 -3.47
C VAL A 188 12.46 -3.43 -2.47
N LEU A 189 13.17 -4.48 -2.87
CA LEU A 189 13.30 -5.73 -2.11
C LEU A 189 14.71 -6.01 -1.62
N GLY A 190 15.71 -5.28 -2.14
CA GLY A 190 17.13 -5.58 -1.99
C GLY A 190 17.66 -6.54 -3.05
N ILE A 191 18.96 -6.48 -3.29
CA ILE A 191 19.66 -7.22 -4.36
C ILE A 191 19.49 -8.74 -4.19
N THR A 192 19.69 -9.26 -2.98
CA THR A 192 19.56 -10.69 -2.69
C THR A 192 18.17 -11.22 -3.08
N LYS A 193 17.11 -10.49 -2.76
CA LYS A 193 15.74 -10.90 -3.10
C LYS A 193 15.46 -10.79 -4.59
N ALA A 194 15.98 -9.77 -5.25
CA ALA A 194 15.89 -9.62 -6.69
C ALA A 194 16.56 -10.80 -7.44
N LEU A 195 17.75 -11.22 -6.98
CA LEU A 195 18.45 -12.41 -7.51
C LEU A 195 17.67 -13.71 -7.26
N GLN A 196 17.02 -13.85 -6.11
CA GLN A 196 16.14 -15.01 -5.85
C GLN A 196 14.97 -15.08 -6.83
N ILE A 197 14.42 -13.93 -7.23
CA ILE A 197 13.29 -13.83 -8.15
C ILE A 197 13.73 -14.06 -9.61
N MET A 198 14.79 -13.40 -10.07
CA MET A 198 15.17 -13.38 -11.48
C MET A 198 16.34 -14.32 -11.85
N GLY A 199 17.07 -14.82 -10.85
CA GLY A 199 18.27 -15.62 -11.06
C GLY A 199 19.52 -14.77 -11.37
N GLY A 200 20.70 -15.41 -11.39
CA GLY A 200 21.96 -14.74 -11.71
C GLY A 200 22.09 -14.26 -13.15
N GLY A 201 21.27 -14.80 -14.05
CA GLY A 201 21.21 -14.38 -15.46
C GLY A 201 20.14 -13.30 -15.74
N PHE A 202 19.86 -12.46 -14.78
CA PHE A 202 18.79 -11.46 -14.81
C PHE A 202 18.86 -10.44 -15.96
N TYR A 203 19.97 -10.31 -16.62
CA TYR A 203 20.17 -9.44 -17.79
C TYR A 203 19.68 -10.06 -19.11
N ASN A 204 19.16 -11.29 -19.07
CA ASN A 204 18.69 -12.02 -20.23
C ASN A 204 17.31 -12.63 -19.99
N CYS A 205 16.32 -12.30 -20.84
CA CYS A 205 14.94 -12.75 -20.69
C CYS A 205 14.77 -14.27 -20.76
N VAL A 206 15.55 -14.97 -21.61
CA VAL A 206 15.53 -16.43 -21.72
C VAL A 206 16.06 -17.07 -20.43
N SER A 207 17.15 -16.52 -19.88
CA SER A 207 17.71 -17.00 -18.60
C SER A 207 16.72 -16.84 -17.46
N ILE A 208 16.00 -15.69 -17.39
CA ILE A 208 14.94 -15.45 -16.39
C ILE A 208 13.81 -16.46 -16.56
N THR A 209 13.37 -16.72 -17.78
CA THR A 209 12.33 -17.71 -18.08
C THR A 209 12.72 -19.10 -17.61
N ASN A 210 13.94 -19.53 -17.93
CA ASN A 210 14.44 -20.85 -17.52
C ASN A 210 14.58 -20.95 -16.00
N TRP A 211 15.02 -19.87 -15.35
CA TRP A 211 15.09 -19.79 -13.90
C TRP A 211 13.71 -19.92 -13.25
N ALA A 212 12.70 -19.17 -13.76
CA ALA A 212 11.33 -19.22 -13.24
C ALA A 212 10.70 -20.61 -13.42
N LYS A 213 10.89 -21.24 -14.58
CA LYS A 213 10.42 -22.62 -14.83
C LYS A 213 11.07 -23.62 -13.89
N LYS A 214 12.38 -23.55 -13.73
CA LYS A 214 13.15 -24.43 -12.82
C LYS A 214 12.72 -24.32 -11.36
N ASN A 215 12.33 -23.12 -10.91
CA ASN A 215 11.96 -22.84 -9.52
C ASN A 215 10.43 -22.86 -9.27
N GLY A 216 9.62 -23.29 -10.23
CA GLY A 216 8.17 -23.40 -10.07
C GLY A 216 7.44 -22.05 -9.92
N THR A 217 8.07 -20.95 -10.36
CA THR A 217 7.49 -19.59 -10.29
C THR A 217 6.98 -19.10 -11.65
N TRP A 218 6.99 -19.94 -12.66
CA TRP A 218 6.40 -19.67 -13.97
C TRP A 218 4.89 -19.96 -13.96
N HIS A 219 4.09 -18.96 -14.32
CA HIS A 219 2.63 -19.04 -14.34
C HIS A 219 2.08 -18.52 -15.67
N SER A 220 0.94 -19.06 -16.11
CA SER A 220 0.21 -18.59 -17.30
C SER A 220 -0.76 -17.44 -16.99
N THR A 221 -1.16 -17.30 -15.72
CA THR A 221 -2.07 -16.23 -15.29
C THR A 221 -1.28 -15.09 -14.68
N PRO A 222 -1.42 -13.86 -15.18
CA PRO A 222 -0.74 -12.70 -14.61
C PRO A 222 -1.30 -12.34 -13.24
N LYS A 223 -0.47 -11.62 -12.46
CA LYS A 223 -0.83 -11.04 -11.15
C LYS A 223 -0.18 -9.67 -11.04
N ASP A 224 -0.73 -8.81 -10.22
CA ASP A 224 -0.15 -7.50 -9.93
C ASP A 224 1.32 -7.62 -9.50
N GLY A 225 2.18 -6.84 -10.13
CA GLY A 225 3.62 -6.86 -9.88
C GLY A 225 4.38 -8.05 -10.45
N ALA A 226 3.72 -9.01 -11.09
CA ALA A 226 4.41 -10.10 -11.78
C ALA A 226 5.27 -9.59 -12.92
N LEU A 227 6.41 -10.24 -13.13
CA LEU A 227 7.17 -10.05 -14.38
C LEU A 227 6.47 -10.79 -15.52
N VAL A 228 6.43 -10.17 -16.69
CA VAL A 228 5.82 -10.75 -17.89
C VAL A 228 6.84 -10.81 -19.00
N ILE A 229 6.97 -11.99 -19.63
CA ILE A 229 7.87 -12.24 -20.75
C ILE A 229 7.06 -12.21 -22.03
N PHE A 230 7.52 -11.42 -22.99
CA PHE A 230 6.89 -11.25 -24.30
C PHE A 230 7.71 -11.93 -25.40
N ARG A 231 7.02 -12.34 -26.47
CA ARG A 231 7.64 -12.79 -27.73
C ARG A 231 8.75 -13.81 -27.49
N ASP A 232 8.44 -14.87 -26.79
CA ASP A 232 9.36 -16.00 -26.54
C ASP A 232 10.73 -15.60 -25.93
N GLY A 233 10.74 -14.55 -25.12
CA GLY A 233 11.94 -14.10 -24.40
C GLY A 233 12.66 -12.93 -25.04
N SER A 234 12.07 -12.23 -26.02
CA SER A 234 12.67 -11.05 -26.61
C SER A 234 12.50 -9.77 -25.78
N HIS A 235 11.53 -9.74 -24.87
CA HIS A 235 11.26 -8.58 -24.01
C HIS A 235 10.67 -9.01 -22.67
N ILE A 236 10.86 -8.18 -21.65
CA ILE A 236 10.28 -8.35 -20.30
C ILE A 236 9.68 -7.04 -19.82
N GLY A 237 8.51 -7.13 -19.21
CA GLY A 237 7.84 -6.05 -18.50
C GLY A 237 7.41 -6.46 -17.11
N SER A 238 6.59 -5.64 -16.48
CA SER A 238 5.90 -5.96 -15.23
C SER A 238 4.44 -5.57 -15.30
N VAL A 239 3.58 -6.39 -14.71
CA VAL A 239 2.15 -6.14 -14.63
C VAL A 239 1.92 -5.02 -13.61
N ARG A 240 1.30 -3.93 -14.04
CA ARG A 240 0.93 -2.80 -13.16
C ARG A 240 -0.28 -3.16 -12.32
N SER A 241 -1.30 -3.66 -12.97
CA SER A 241 -2.52 -4.19 -12.34
C SER A 241 -3.13 -5.24 -13.27
N TYR A 242 -3.77 -6.23 -12.69
CA TYR A 242 -4.46 -7.29 -13.41
C TYR A 242 -5.93 -7.35 -12.98
N SER A 243 -6.82 -7.40 -13.95
CA SER A 243 -8.22 -7.75 -13.75
C SER A 243 -8.64 -8.76 -14.82
N ASN A 244 -9.74 -9.48 -14.61
CA ASN A 244 -10.24 -10.43 -15.62
C ASN A 244 -10.65 -9.76 -16.93
N THR A 245 -10.62 -8.44 -17.01
CA THR A 245 -11.04 -7.65 -18.18
C THR A 245 -9.84 -7.04 -18.94
N TYR A 246 -8.74 -6.72 -18.24
CA TYR A 246 -7.53 -6.10 -18.84
C TYR A 246 -6.25 -6.53 -18.11
N ILE A 247 -5.17 -6.63 -18.87
CA ILE A 247 -3.80 -6.83 -18.36
C ILE A 247 -3.10 -5.48 -18.26
#